data_7581c8cfb917c042fbc596c94e1b5a77
#
_entry.id   7581c8cfb917c042fbc596c94e1b5a77
#
_cell.length_a   1.000
_cell.length_b   1.000
_cell.length_c   1.000
_cell.angle_alpha   90.00
_cell.angle_beta   90.00
_cell.angle_gamma   90.00
#
_symmetry.space_group_name_H-M   'P 1'
#
loop_
_entity.id
_entity.type
_entity.pdbx_description
1 polymer ?
#
loop_
_entity_poly.entity_id
_entity_poly.type
_entity_poly.pdbx_seq_one_letter_code
_entity_poly.pdbx_strand_id
1 'polypeptide(L)'
;AFMLVYTSLLCYLFIDYFKFHEADFQPTMAMHSLLGIVLGLFLVFRTNTAYDRWSESRQLWEAMVNSSRNFSMKLSACLSKENHEEREYFSKMIPNFIFAMKENLRSGVQFAELDPPDDSFFNDLKKYKHKPNRIAAMLYRRVNELYTEKKISGDQLINMDKELKDFIDIIGACERIKNTPIPYSYMMFVKKFIAIYIITLPLGFVTQSGYMTIPIVVLVSFFLLSVELIAEE
;
A
#
# COMPACT_ATOMS: atom_id res chain seq x y z
N ALA A 1 17.76 -11.95 -19.24
CA ALA A 1 19.04 -12.01 -19.95
C ALA A 1 20.14 -12.65 -19.09
N PHE A 2 20.42 -12.16 -17.87
CA PHE A 2 21.49 -12.67 -17.00
C PHE A 2 21.38 -14.18 -16.72
N MET A 3 20.20 -14.66 -16.28
CA MET A 3 19.99 -16.07 -15.95
C MET A 3 20.15 -17.01 -17.15
N LEU A 4 19.78 -16.56 -18.35
CA LEU A 4 19.97 -17.34 -19.57
C LEU A 4 21.45 -17.56 -19.83
N VAL A 5 22.27 -16.52 -19.79
CA VAL A 5 23.75 -16.62 -20.02
C VAL A 5 24.40 -17.46 -18.94
N TYR A 6 24.06 -17.23 -17.68
CA TYR A 6 24.59 -17.98 -16.54
C TYR A 6 24.28 -19.47 -16.63
N THR A 7 23.00 -19.82 -16.89
CA THR A 7 22.60 -21.25 -16.99
C THR A 7 23.21 -21.90 -18.20
N SER A 8 23.32 -21.23 -19.35
CA SER A 8 23.97 -21.77 -20.55
C SER A 8 25.45 -22.06 -20.30
N LEU A 9 26.15 -21.14 -19.63
CA LEU A 9 27.56 -21.34 -19.27
C LEU A 9 27.73 -22.54 -18.32
N LEU A 10 26.88 -22.65 -17.30
CA LEU A 10 26.91 -23.79 -16.39
C LEU A 10 26.62 -25.12 -17.10
N CYS A 11 25.61 -25.16 -17.96
CA CYS A 11 25.32 -26.39 -18.73
C CYS A 11 26.52 -26.80 -19.60
N TYR A 12 27.16 -25.87 -20.29
CA TYR A 12 28.35 -26.16 -21.06
C TYR A 12 29.50 -26.71 -20.19
N LEU A 13 29.77 -26.05 -19.05
CA LEU A 13 30.84 -26.51 -18.14
C LEU A 13 30.58 -27.92 -17.58
N PHE A 14 29.33 -28.18 -17.16
CA PHE A 14 29.00 -29.46 -16.51
C PHE A 14 28.88 -30.62 -17.51
N ILE A 15 28.28 -30.38 -18.68
CA ILE A 15 28.01 -31.44 -19.67
C ILE A 15 29.24 -31.70 -20.55
N ASP A 16 29.84 -30.64 -21.15
CA ASP A 16 30.87 -30.80 -22.15
C ASP A 16 32.29 -30.77 -21.57
N TYR A 17 32.55 -29.93 -20.56
CA TYR A 17 33.89 -29.75 -20.01
C TYR A 17 34.18 -30.77 -18.89
N PHE A 18 33.38 -30.80 -17.82
CA PHE A 18 33.60 -31.69 -16.67
C PHE A 18 32.99 -33.08 -16.85
N LYS A 19 32.02 -33.27 -17.73
CA LYS A 19 31.32 -34.53 -17.99
C LYS A 19 30.81 -35.22 -16.72
N PHE A 20 30.18 -34.43 -15.83
CA PHE A 20 29.58 -34.96 -14.60
C PHE A 20 28.45 -35.95 -14.91
N HIS A 21 28.33 -36.99 -14.10
CA HIS A 21 27.31 -38.04 -14.25
C HIS A 21 26.17 -37.80 -13.24
N GLU A 22 25.00 -38.32 -13.58
CA GLU A 22 23.75 -38.16 -12.80
C GLU A 22 23.89 -38.62 -11.32
N ALA A 23 24.69 -39.67 -11.06
CA ALA A 23 24.90 -40.27 -9.75
C ALA A 23 25.55 -39.30 -8.74
N ASP A 24 26.31 -38.33 -9.22
CA ASP A 24 27.10 -37.42 -8.36
C ASP A 24 26.23 -36.32 -7.69
N PHE A 25 25.01 -36.06 -8.21
CA PHE A 25 24.18 -34.92 -7.83
C PHE A 25 22.75 -35.28 -7.38
N GLN A 26 22.37 -36.54 -7.23
CA GLN A 26 21.03 -36.95 -6.79
C GLN A 26 20.57 -36.31 -5.46
N PRO A 27 21.41 -36.21 -4.41
CA PRO A 27 21.01 -35.56 -3.16
C PRO A 27 20.66 -34.08 -3.33
N THR A 28 21.29 -33.38 -4.28
CA THR A 28 21.10 -31.95 -4.54
C THR A 28 19.69 -31.65 -5.03
N MET A 29 19.12 -32.49 -5.87
CA MET A 29 17.78 -32.32 -6.41
C MET A 29 16.69 -32.46 -5.34
N ALA A 30 16.81 -33.45 -4.46
CA ALA A 30 15.87 -33.62 -3.34
C ALA A 30 15.91 -32.42 -2.39
N MET A 31 17.09 -31.87 -2.12
CA MET A 31 17.24 -30.65 -1.33
C MET A 31 16.61 -29.43 -2.01
N HIS A 32 16.80 -29.26 -3.33
CA HIS A 32 16.17 -28.17 -4.08
C HIS A 32 14.65 -28.27 -4.06
N SER A 33 14.09 -29.48 -4.19
CA SER A 33 12.64 -29.68 -4.10
C SER A 33 12.10 -29.27 -2.74
N LEU A 34 12.77 -29.68 -1.65
CA LEU A 34 12.38 -29.30 -0.29
C LEU A 34 12.47 -27.79 -0.09
N LEU A 35 13.57 -27.15 -0.50
CA LEU A 35 13.76 -25.71 -0.42
C LEU A 35 12.75 -24.95 -1.27
N GLY A 36 12.37 -25.50 -2.43
CA GLY A 36 11.33 -24.93 -3.29
C GLY A 36 9.96 -24.91 -2.61
N ILE A 37 9.59 -25.97 -1.91
CA ILE A 37 8.34 -26.02 -1.12
C ILE A 37 8.36 -24.96 -0.02
N VAL A 38 9.44 -24.87 0.73
CA VAL A 38 9.61 -23.88 1.81
C VAL A 38 9.56 -22.45 1.25
N LEU A 39 10.27 -22.20 0.14
CA LEU A 39 10.25 -20.89 -0.52
C LEU A 39 8.86 -20.54 -1.02
N GLY A 40 8.14 -21.49 -1.63
CA GLY A 40 6.76 -21.30 -2.05
C GLY A 40 5.83 -20.88 -0.90
N LEU A 41 5.99 -21.50 0.26
CA LEU A 41 5.24 -21.14 1.46
C LEU A 41 5.54 -19.72 1.92
N PHE A 42 6.82 -19.30 1.94
CA PHE A 42 7.19 -17.91 2.28
C PHE A 42 6.62 -16.90 1.28
N LEU A 43 6.61 -17.22 -0.01
CA LEU A 43 6.03 -16.36 -1.05
C LEU A 43 4.52 -16.22 -0.87
N VAL A 44 3.80 -17.30 -0.57
CA VAL A 44 2.35 -17.25 -0.29
C VAL A 44 2.06 -16.36 0.91
N PHE A 45 2.78 -16.51 2.02
CA PHE A 45 2.58 -15.64 3.18
C PHE A 45 2.87 -14.17 2.85
N ARG A 46 3.90 -13.92 2.08
CA ARG A 46 4.27 -12.56 1.68
C ARG A 46 3.23 -11.91 0.78
N THR A 47 2.76 -12.62 -0.25
CA THR A 47 1.70 -12.12 -1.14
C THR A 47 0.40 -11.91 -0.41
N ASN A 48 0.01 -12.81 0.49
CA ASN A 48 -1.20 -12.63 1.31
C ASN A 48 -1.10 -11.38 2.19
N THR A 49 0.04 -11.18 2.86
CA THR A 49 0.23 -9.97 3.69
C THR A 49 0.18 -8.68 2.85
N ALA A 50 0.76 -8.67 1.65
CA ALA A 50 0.69 -7.52 0.74
C ALA A 50 -0.75 -7.27 0.29
N TYR A 51 -1.49 -8.33 -0.07
CA TYR A 51 -2.89 -8.25 -0.45
C TYR A 51 -3.78 -7.74 0.69
N ASP A 52 -3.58 -8.23 1.92
CA ASP A 52 -4.36 -7.78 3.08
C ASP A 52 -4.18 -6.28 3.34
N ARG A 53 -2.94 -5.78 3.25
CA ARG A 53 -2.64 -4.35 3.38
C ARG A 53 -3.30 -3.52 2.28
N TRP A 54 -3.21 -3.97 1.04
CA TRP A 54 -3.87 -3.31 -0.09
C TRP A 54 -5.39 -3.29 0.09
N SER A 55 -5.99 -4.42 0.48
CA SER A 55 -7.44 -4.56 0.70
C SER A 55 -7.92 -3.67 1.85
N GLU A 56 -7.20 -3.66 3.00
CA GLU A 56 -7.51 -2.78 4.13
C GLU A 56 -7.44 -1.30 3.71
N SER A 57 -6.41 -0.91 2.98
CA SER A 57 -6.25 0.46 2.48
C SER A 57 -7.39 0.86 1.55
N ARG A 58 -7.84 -0.05 0.70
CA ARG A 58 -8.95 0.17 -0.22
C ARG A 58 -10.27 0.35 0.50
N GLN A 59 -10.54 -0.48 1.53
CA GLN A 59 -11.73 -0.37 2.38
C GLN A 59 -11.76 0.95 3.15
N LEU A 60 -10.63 1.40 3.70
CA LEU A 60 -10.52 2.67 4.39
C LEU A 60 -10.78 3.86 3.45
N TRP A 61 -10.29 3.78 2.21
CA TRP A 61 -10.56 4.81 1.22
C TRP A 61 -12.03 4.87 0.83
N GLU A 62 -12.68 3.71 0.68
CA GLU A 62 -14.12 3.62 0.46
C GLU A 62 -14.93 4.17 1.64
N ALA A 63 -14.54 3.86 2.87
CA ALA A 63 -15.13 4.43 4.07
C ALA A 63 -15.03 5.96 4.09
N MET A 64 -13.88 6.54 3.69
CA MET A 64 -13.71 8.00 3.58
C MET A 64 -14.70 8.61 2.59
N VAL A 65 -14.86 7.98 1.41
CA VAL A 65 -15.84 8.44 0.40
C VAL A 65 -17.26 8.41 0.97
N ASN A 66 -17.61 7.36 1.70
CA ASN A 66 -18.94 7.23 2.30
C ASN A 66 -19.18 8.26 3.41
N SER A 67 -18.23 8.43 4.35
CA SER A 67 -18.34 9.39 5.43
C SER A 67 -18.38 10.83 4.91
N SER A 68 -17.60 11.17 3.88
CA SER A 68 -17.62 12.50 3.28
C SER A 68 -18.96 12.81 2.60
N ARG A 69 -19.55 11.84 1.91
CA ARG A 69 -20.90 11.96 1.32
C ARG A 69 -21.97 12.11 2.40
N ASN A 70 -21.93 11.28 3.44
CA ASN A 70 -22.88 11.34 4.54
C ASN A 70 -22.82 12.69 5.25
N PHE A 71 -21.60 13.17 5.54
CA PHE A 71 -21.40 14.47 6.15
C PHE A 71 -21.97 15.61 5.29
N SER A 72 -21.67 15.60 3.98
CA SER A 72 -22.18 16.61 3.04
C SER A 72 -23.72 16.57 2.94
N MET A 73 -24.32 15.37 2.89
CA MET A 73 -25.79 15.21 2.85
C MET A 73 -26.44 15.71 4.13
N LYS A 74 -25.90 15.38 5.31
CA LYS A 74 -26.39 15.84 6.62
C LYS A 74 -26.33 17.37 6.72
N LEU A 75 -25.20 17.98 6.33
CA LEU A 75 -25.05 19.42 6.29
C LEU A 75 -26.09 20.07 5.35
N SER A 76 -26.26 19.49 4.15
CA SER A 76 -27.23 20.01 3.18
C SER A 76 -28.66 19.93 3.67
N ALA A 77 -29.01 18.92 4.47
CA ALA A 77 -30.34 18.77 5.06
C ALA A 77 -30.58 19.69 6.25
N CYS A 78 -29.53 19.96 7.05
CA CYS A 78 -29.65 20.79 8.26
C CYS A 78 -29.58 22.30 7.98
N LEU A 79 -28.74 22.69 7.02
CA LEU A 79 -28.57 24.12 6.68
C LEU A 79 -29.66 24.61 5.73
N SER A 80 -30.29 25.73 6.05
CA SER A 80 -31.25 26.37 5.15
C SER A 80 -30.59 26.81 3.84
N LYS A 81 -31.38 26.99 2.79
CA LYS A 81 -30.88 27.49 1.50
C LYS A 81 -30.28 28.90 1.59
N GLU A 82 -30.65 29.67 2.58
CA GLU A 82 -30.17 31.04 2.81
C GLU A 82 -28.75 31.09 3.40
N ASN A 83 -28.27 29.98 3.99
CA ASN A 83 -26.92 29.88 4.57
C ASN A 83 -25.87 29.62 3.48
N HIS A 84 -25.76 30.51 2.50
CA HIS A 84 -24.84 30.32 1.35
C HIS A 84 -23.38 30.27 1.76
N GLU A 85 -22.93 31.13 2.68
CA GLU A 85 -21.56 31.20 3.16
C GLU A 85 -21.13 29.87 3.81
N GLU A 86 -21.99 29.30 4.64
CA GLU A 86 -21.72 28.03 5.31
C GLU A 86 -21.61 26.87 4.31
N ARG A 87 -22.55 26.84 3.36
CA ARG A 87 -22.56 25.82 2.31
C ARG A 87 -21.30 25.91 1.45
N GLU A 88 -20.87 27.10 1.09
CA GLU A 88 -19.63 27.33 0.34
C GLU A 88 -18.42 26.91 1.17
N TYR A 89 -18.33 27.29 2.44
CA TYR A 89 -17.25 26.88 3.34
C TYR A 89 -17.08 25.36 3.38
N PHE A 90 -18.16 24.61 3.66
CA PHE A 90 -18.08 23.16 3.74
C PHE A 90 -17.83 22.49 2.37
N SER A 91 -18.33 23.06 1.28
CA SER A 91 -18.07 22.56 -0.08
C SER A 91 -16.59 22.62 -0.46
N LYS A 92 -15.84 23.55 0.08
CA LYS A 92 -14.37 23.67 -0.07
C LYS A 92 -13.63 22.81 0.95
N MET A 93 -14.05 22.84 2.22
CA MET A 93 -13.29 22.23 3.31
C MET A 93 -13.34 20.71 3.33
N ILE A 94 -14.45 20.08 2.92
CA ILE A 94 -14.55 18.61 2.85
C ILE A 94 -13.59 18.06 1.79
N PRO A 95 -13.57 18.53 0.52
CA PRO A 95 -12.57 18.12 -0.44
C PRO A 95 -11.13 18.45 0.00
N ASN A 96 -10.89 19.60 0.63
CA ASN A 96 -9.58 19.97 1.14
C ASN A 96 -9.04 18.96 2.14
N PHE A 97 -9.88 18.42 3.02
CA PHE A 97 -9.47 17.36 3.94
C PHE A 97 -9.02 16.11 3.18
N ILE A 98 -9.78 15.68 2.17
CA ILE A 98 -9.49 14.47 1.39
C ILE A 98 -8.20 14.65 0.57
N PHE A 99 -8.01 15.80 -0.08
CA PHE A 99 -6.78 16.11 -0.80
C PHE A 99 -5.57 16.19 0.13
N ALA A 100 -5.73 16.86 1.27
CA ALA A 100 -4.66 16.92 2.26
C ALA A 100 -4.30 15.54 2.82
N MET A 101 -5.30 14.67 3.07
CA MET A 101 -5.08 13.29 3.47
C MET A 101 -4.31 12.50 2.39
N LYS A 102 -4.77 12.55 1.13
CA LYS A 102 -4.12 11.89 -0.01
C LYS A 102 -2.62 12.23 -0.07
N GLU A 103 -2.31 13.52 -0.02
CA GLU A 103 -0.95 14.00 -0.14
C GLU A 103 -0.09 13.75 1.11
N ASN A 104 -0.69 13.81 2.31
CA ASN A 104 -0.01 13.45 3.55
C ASN A 104 0.42 11.97 3.57
N LEU A 105 -0.38 11.11 2.97
CA LEU A 105 -0.04 9.70 2.83
C LEU A 105 1.03 9.43 1.77
N ARG A 106 1.27 10.34 0.82
CA ARG A 106 2.28 10.24 -0.25
C ARG A 106 3.56 10.99 0.12
N SER A 107 3.67 12.21 -0.32
CA SER A 107 4.89 13.04 -0.28
C SER A 107 4.77 14.33 0.51
N GLY A 108 3.60 14.60 1.07
CA GLY A 108 3.28 15.84 1.79
C GLY A 108 2.31 16.73 1.02
N VAL A 109 1.55 17.55 1.76
CA VAL A 109 0.42 18.32 1.22
C VAL A 109 0.87 19.39 0.23
N GLN A 110 0.31 19.33 -0.98
CA GLN A 110 0.50 20.33 -2.04
C GLN A 110 -0.61 21.37 -1.93
N PHE A 111 -0.24 22.62 -1.64
CA PHE A 111 -1.20 23.72 -1.46
C PHE A 111 -1.94 24.08 -2.74
N ALA A 112 -1.37 23.80 -3.91
CA ALA A 112 -1.99 24.07 -5.20
C ALA A 112 -3.26 23.26 -5.48
N GLU A 113 -3.45 22.14 -4.77
CA GLU A 113 -4.64 21.29 -4.91
C GLU A 113 -5.76 21.66 -3.93
N LEU A 114 -5.51 22.61 -3.02
CA LEU A 114 -6.47 23.01 -2.00
C LEU A 114 -7.20 24.30 -2.44
N ASP A 115 -8.51 24.33 -2.23
CA ASP A 115 -9.35 25.51 -2.46
C ASP A 115 -9.54 26.28 -1.13
N PRO A 116 -8.90 27.46 -0.94
CA PRO A 116 -8.99 28.18 0.32
C PRO A 116 -10.40 28.72 0.56
N PRO A 117 -10.97 28.52 1.76
CA PRO A 117 -12.22 29.15 2.15
C PRO A 117 -12.05 30.67 2.41
N ASP A 118 -10.85 31.07 2.86
CA ASP A 118 -10.47 32.46 3.15
C ASP A 118 -8.97 32.70 2.93
N ASP A 119 -8.54 33.97 2.93
CA ASP A 119 -7.15 34.39 2.70
C ASP A 119 -6.19 33.91 3.82
N SER A 120 -6.68 33.61 4.99
CA SER A 120 -5.89 33.18 6.14
C SER A 120 -5.56 31.68 6.14
N PHE A 121 -6.30 30.89 5.37
CA PHE A 121 -6.28 29.42 5.38
C PHE A 121 -4.88 28.84 5.19
N PHE A 122 -4.18 29.24 4.14
CA PHE A 122 -2.83 28.73 3.87
C PHE A 122 -1.80 29.14 4.92
N ASN A 123 -1.92 30.37 5.45
CA ASN A 123 -1.03 30.87 6.49
C ASN A 123 -1.23 30.09 7.80
N ASP A 124 -2.46 29.70 8.09
CA ASP A 124 -2.76 28.87 9.25
C ASP A 124 -2.25 27.44 9.04
N LEU A 125 -2.51 26.82 7.90
CA LEU A 125 -2.03 25.45 7.60
C LEU A 125 -0.51 25.32 7.64
N LYS A 126 0.24 26.34 7.24
CA LYS A 126 1.73 26.34 7.28
C LYS A 126 2.29 26.18 8.69
N LYS A 127 1.55 26.62 9.72
CA LYS A 127 1.97 26.55 11.13
C LYS A 127 1.95 25.11 11.69
N TYR A 128 1.21 24.21 11.05
CA TYR A 128 0.98 22.86 11.57
C TYR A 128 1.69 21.81 10.74
N LYS A 129 2.33 20.85 11.41
CA LYS A 129 2.99 19.71 10.74
C LYS A 129 1.95 18.80 10.07
N HIS A 130 0.88 18.48 10.80
CA HIS A 130 -0.18 17.58 10.34
C HIS A 130 -1.35 18.36 9.80
N LYS A 131 -1.33 18.68 8.51
CA LYS A 131 -2.31 19.52 7.84
C LYS A 131 -3.73 18.94 7.79
N PRO A 132 -3.93 17.61 7.50
CA PRO A 132 -5.27 17.03 7.52
C PRO A 132 -5.97 17.19 8.87
N ASN A 133 -5.27 16.93 9.98
CA ASN A 133 -5.85 17.11 11.32
C ASN A 133 -6.19 18.57 11.60
N ARG A 134 -5.41 19.53 11.05
CA ARG A 134 -5.75 20.95 11.18
C ARG A 134 -7.03 21.28 10.43
N ILE A 135 -7.21 20.78 9.21
CA ILE A 135 -8.45 20.97 8.43
C ILE A 135 -9.63 20.33 9.16
N ALA A 136 -9.48 19.14 9.71
CA ALA A 136 -10.51 18.50 10.52
C ALA A 136 -10.88 19.36 11.76
N ALA A 137 -9.89 19.92 12.46
CA ALA A 137 -10.13 20.81 13.59
C ALA A 137 -10.89 22.08 13.19
N MET A 138 -10.65 22.60 11.97
CA MET A 138 -11.44 23.72 11.44
C MET A 138 -12.87 23.29 11.15
N LEU A 139 -13.10 22.10 10.58
CA LEU A 139 -14.44 21.54 10.36
C LEU A 139 -15.18 21.36 11.68
N TYR A 140 -14.55 20.77 12.70
CA TYR A 140 -15.13 20.62 14.04
C TYR A 140 -15.51 21.96 14.64
N ARG A 141 -14.63 22.95 14.56
CA ARG A 141 -14.88 24.30 15.07
C ARG A 141 -16.12 24.90 14.39
N ARG A 142 -16.19 24.85 13.06
CA ARG A 142 -17.28 25.43 12.30
C ARG A 142 -18.62 24.77 12.60
N VAL A 143 -18.66 23.44 12.77
CA VAL A 143 -19.87 22.73 13.19
C VAL A 143 -20.33 23.17 14.61
N ASN A 144 -19.39 23.35 15.55
CA ASN A 144 -19.71 23.85 16.87
C ASN A 144 -20.22 25.33 16.85
N GLU A 145 -19.67 26.17 15.97
CA GLU A 145 -20.15 27.54 15.75
C GLU A 145 -21.59 27.52 15.25
N LEU A 146 -21.95 26.66 14.29
CA LEU A 146 -23.31 26.49 13.81
C LEU A 146 -24.31 26.14 14.94
N TYR A 147 -23.88 25.32 15.90
CA TYR A 147 -24.68 24.99 17.06
C TYR A 147 -24.84 26.21 17.99
N THR A 148 -23.76 26.93 18.27
CA THR A 148 -23.78 28.12 19.10
C THR A 148 -24.65 29.23 18.49
N GLU A 149 -24.61 29.38 17.17
CA GLU A 149 -25.43 30.28 16.38
C GLU A 149 -26.89 29.81 16.23
N LYS A 150 -27.23 28.64 16.81
CA LYS A 150 -28.57 28.03 16.72
C LYS A 150 -29.03 27.71 15.30
N LYS A 151 -28.08 27.55 14.36
CA LYS A 151 -28.35 27.10 12.99
C LYS A 151 -28.60 25.60 12.90
N ILE A 152 -28.09 24.83 13.86
CA ILE A 152 -28.31 23.37 13.99
C ILE A 152 -28.72 23.04 15.44
N SER A 153 -29.45 21.93 15.62
CA SER A 153 -29.82 21.40 16.93
C SER A 153 -28.68 20.55 17.55
N GLY A 154 -28.78 20.25 18.87
CA GLY A 154 -27.83 19.40 19.56
C GLY A 154 -27.79 17.96 18.97
N ASP A 155 -28.95 17.42 18.60
CA ASP A 155 -29.01 16.10 17.95
C ASP A 155 -28.32 16.09 16.58
N GLN A 156 -28.44 17.18 15.82
CA GLN A 156 -27.75 17.35 14.54
C GLN A 156 -26.24 17.47 14.75
N LEU A 157 -25.80 18.20 15.79
CA LEU A 157 -24.39 18.28 16.16
C LEU A 157 -23.80 16.90 16.43
N ILE A 158 -24.46 16.08 17.27
CA ILE A 158 -24.02 14.71 17.59
C ILE A 158 -23.93 13.83 16.33
N ASN A 159 -24.91 13.96 15.45
CA ASN A 159 -24.91 13.21 14.18
C ASN A 159 -23.80 13.62 13.22
N MET A 160 -23.38 14.89 13.23
CA MET A 160 -22.25 15.38 12.43
C MET A 160 -20.90 15.04 13.06
N ASP A 161 -20.82 15.07 14.39
CA ASP A 161 -19.62 14.68 15.14
C ASP A 161 -19.17 13.26 14.80
N LYS A 162 -20.11 12.35 14.63
CA LYS A 162 -19.83 10.96 14.23
C LYS A 162 -19.06 10.90 12.89
N GLU A 163 -19.50 11.63 11.88
CA GLU A 163 -18.84 11.61 10.55
C GLU A 163 -17.46 12.27 10.62
N LEU A 164 -17.31 13.35 11.39
CA LEU A 164 -16.01 14.00 11.59
C LEU A 164 -15.04 13.10 12.37
N LYS A 165 -15.54 12.34 13.35
CA LYS A 165 -14.75 11.33 14.05
C LYS A 165 -14.27 10.26 13.07
N ASP A 166 -15.15 9.78 12.19
CA ASP A 166 -14.79 8.78 11.18
C ASP A 166 -13.67 9.29 10.24
N PHE A 167 -13.66 10.58 9.89
CA PHE A 167 -12.55 11.19 9.13
C PHE A 167 -11.19 11.01 9.83
N ILE A 168 -11.16 11.26 11.13
CA ILE A 168 -9.93 11.15 11.94
C ILE A 168 -9.54 9.68 12.13
N ASP A 169 -10.50 8.80 12.38
CA ASP A 169 -10.23 7.37 12.56
C ASP A 169 -9.68 6.74 11.26
N ILE A 170 -10.24 7.12 10.12
CA ILE A 170 -9.80 6.63 8.81
C ILE A 170 -8.37 7.11 8.48
N ILE A 171 -8.07 8.41 8.66
CA ILE A 171 -6.70 8.89 8.40
C ILE A 171 -5.69 8.22 9.33
N GLY A 172 -6.04 8.04 10.61
CA GLY A 172 -5.20 7.35 11.57
C GLY A 172 -4.93 5.90 11.18
N ALA A 173 -5.95 5.18 10.69
CA ALA A 173 -5.79 3.82 10.19
C ALA A 173 -4.90 3.77 8.93
N CYS A 174 -5.08 4.69 7.97
CA CYS A 174 -4.22 4.79 6.78
C CYS A 174 -2.76 5.11 7.15
N GLU A 175 -2.53 6.01 8.10
CA GLU A 175 -1.19 6.32 8.60
C GLU A 175 -0.55 5.14 9.32
N ARG A 176 -1.31 4.36 10.08
CA ARG A 176 -0.84 3.11 10.66
C ARG A 176 -0.33 2.16 9.60
N ILE A 177 -1.11 1.93 8.53
CA ILE A 177 -0.71 1.05 7.42
C ILE A 177 0.58 1.58 6.77
N LYS A 178 0.69 2.88 6.52
CA LYS A 178 1.88 3.52 5.94
C LYS A 178 3.12 3.34 6.83
N ASN A 179 2.97 3.57 8.14
CA ASN A 179 4.08 3.64 9.08
C ASN A 179 4.48 2.30 9.70
N THR A 180 3.71 1.22 9.47
CA THR A 180 4.01 -0.13 9.93
C THR A 180 4.21 -1.08 8.73
N PRO A 181 5.29 -0.92 7.94
CA PRO A 181 5.59 -1.81 6.84
C PRO A 181 5.95 -3.22 7.36
N ILE A 182 5.95 -4.19 6.45
CA ILE A 182 6.47 -5.53 6.74
C ILE A 182 7.92 -5.39 7.25
N PRO A 183 8.33 -6.15 8.28
CA PRO A 183 9.68 -6.06 8.83
C PRO A 183 10.76 -6.21 7.75
N TYR A 184 11.67 -5.25 7.70
CA TYR A 184 12.74 -5.20 6.70
C TYR A 184 13.57 -6.51 6.67
N SER A 185 13.88 -7.07 7.84
CA SER A 185 14.63 -8.31 7.96
C SER A 185 13.94 -9.49 7.26
N TYR A 186 12.61 -9.57 7.37
CA TYR A 186 11.83 -10.60 6.69
C TYR A 186 11.85 -10.41 5.15
N MET A 187 11.66 -9.19 4.67
CA MET A 187 11.74 -8.89 3.24
C MET A 187 13.12 -9.26 2.67
N MET A 188 14.19 -8.85 3.35
CA MET A 188 15.55 -9.14 2.93
C MET A 188 15.89 -10.64 2.98
N PHE A 189 15.35 -11.37 3.96
CA PHE A 189 15.50 -12.82 4.04
C PHE A 189 14.89 -13.50 2.82
N VAL A 190 13.64 -13.20 2.48
CA VAL A 190 12.94 -13.80 1.32
C VAL A 190 13.68 -13.47 0.01
N LYS A 191 14.08 -12.20 -0.20
CA LYS A 191 14.84 -11.79 -1.39
C LYS A 191 16.16 -12.57 -1.54
N LYS A 192 16.91 -12.69 -0.45
CA LYS A 192 18.15 -13.48 -0.44
C LYS A 192 17.90 -14.96 -0.71
N PHE A 193 16.83 -15.50 -0.12
CA PHE A 193 16.47 -16.91 -0.33
C PHE A 193 16.12 -17.18 -1.81
N ILE A 194 15.30 -16.32 -2.44
CA ILE A 194 15.00 -16.39 -3.87
C ILE A 194 16.28 -16.33 -4.70
N ALA A 195 17.16 -15.37 -4.42
CA ALA A 195 18.42 -15.21 -5.16
C ALA A 195 19.30 -16.46 -5.07
N ILE A 196 19.51 -16.98 -3.86
CA ILE A 196 20.31 -18.21 -3.65
C ILE A 196 19.66 -19.39 -4.35
N TYR A 197 18.34 -19.56 -4.21
CA TYR A 197 17.60 -20.65 -4.84
C TYR A 197 17.74 -20.63 -6.37
N ILE A 198 17.54 -19.46 -7.00
CA ILE A 198 17.67 -19.31 -8.46
C ILE A 198 19.10 -19.57 -8.93
N ILE A 199 20.12 -19.12 -8.20
CA ILE A 199 21.53 -19.32 -8.57
C ILE A 199 21.91 -20.79 -8.46
N THR A 200 21.40 -21.49 -7.46
CA THR A 200 21.73 -22.93 -7.25
C THR A 200 20.85 -23.88 -8.06
N LEU A 201 19.71 -23.41 -8.59
CA LEU A 201 18.73 -24.23 -9.30
C LEU A 201 19.34 -25.01 -10.50
N PRO A 202 20.18 -24.39 -11.37
CA PRO A 202 20.80 -25.12 -12.48
C PRO A 202 21.63 -26.36 -12.04
N LEU A 203 22.28 -26.29 -10.87
CA LEU A 203 23.10 -27.38 -10.35
C LEU A 203 22.27 -28.62 -10.02
N GLY A 204 20.99 -28.42 -9.62
CA GLY A 204 20.08 -29.53 -9.35
C GLY A 204 19.51 -30.19 -10.60
N PHE A 205 19.42 -29.47 -11.72
CA PHE A 205 18.75 -29.97 -12.93
C PHE A 205 19.67 -30.36 -14.06
N VAL A 206 20.90 -29.81 -14.10
CA VAL A 206 21.83 -29.99 -15.26
C VAL A 206 22.13 -31.45 -15.58
N THR A 207 22.31 -32.28 -14.56
CA THR A 207 22.67 -33.71 -14.75
C THR A 207 21.52 -34.57 -15.23
N GLN A 208 20.27 -34.21 -14.88
CA GLN A 208 19.06 -34.95 -15.28
C GLN A 208 18.46 -34.44 -16.61
N SER A 209 18.43 -33.14 -16.78
CA SER A 209 17.73 -32.52 -17.90
C SER A 209 18.66 -32.00 -19.00
N GLY A 210 19.96 -32.08 -18.79
CA GLY A 210 20.95 -31.61 -19.77
C GLY A 210 20.65 -30.13 -20.16
N TYR A 211 20.68 -29.85 -21.46
CA TYR A 211 20.41 -28.51 -21.99
C TYR A 211 18.96 -28.03 -21.80
N MET A 212 18.00 -28.91 -21.51
CA MET A 212 16.63 -28.52 -21.13
C MET A 212 16.58 -27.81 -19.79
N THR A 213 17.62 -27.85 -18.99
CA THR A 213 17.79 -27.02 -17.78
C THR A 213 17.67 -25.53 -18.08
N ILE A 214 18.14 -25.08 -19.25
CA ILE A 214 18.11 -23.62 -19.59
C ILE A 214 16.69 -23.06 -19.61
N PRO A 215 15.75 -23.57 -20.43
CA PRO A 215 14.40 -23.04 -20.44
C PRO A 215 13.67 -23.23 -19.10
N ILE A 216 13.90 -24.34 -18.39
CA ILE A 216 13.30 -24.62 -17.08
C ILE A 216 13.72 -23.56 -16.06
N VAL A 217 15.01 -23.31 -15.91
CA VAL A 217 15.54 -22.35 -14.94
C VAL A 217 15.11 -20.92 -15.28
N VAL A 218 15.10 -20.54 -16.56
CA VAL A 218 14.64 -19.22 -16.98
C VAL A 218 13.16 -19.03 -16.64
N LEU A 219 12.33 -20.04 -16.89
CA LEU A 219 10.89 -20.00 -16.58
C LEU A 219 10.64 -19.89 -15.06
N VAL A 220 11.26 -20.75 -14.26
CA VAL A 220 11.12 -20.73 -12.80
C VAL A 220 11.62 -19.41 -12.22
N SER A 221 12.76 -18.92 -12.68
CA SER A 221 13.29 -17.63 -12.24
C SER A 221 12.36 -16.49 -12.56
N PHE A 222 11.74 -16.49 -13.74
CA PHE A 222 10.76 -15.50 -14.13
C PHE A 222 9.55 -15.50 -13.19
N PHE A 223 8.98 -16.66 -12.88
CA PHE A 223 7.83 -16.74 -11.97
C PHE A 223 8.19 -16.28 -10.55
N LEU A 224 9.30 -16.75 -9.99
CA LEU A 224 9.71 -16.38 -8.63
C LEU A 224 9.96 -14.88 -8.48
N LEU A 225 10.65 -14.28 -9.46
CA LEU A 225 10.92 -12.84 -9.45
C LEU A 225 9.66 -12.02 -9.69
N SER A 226 8.73 -12.50 -10.55
CA SER A 226 7.46 -11.81 -10.79
C SER A 226 6.57 -11.82 -9.55
N VAL A 227 6.46 -12.93 -8.83
CA VAL A 227 5.68 -13.02 -7.59
C VAL A 227 6.28 -12.12 -6.51
N GLU A 228 7.62 -12.08 -6.42
CA GLU A 228 8.31 -11.18 -5.49
C GLU A 228 8.03 -9.71 -5.81
N LEU A 229 8.06 -9.32 -7.08
CA LEU A 229 7.78 -7.95 -7.53
C LEU A 229 6.34 -7.54 -7.21
N ILE A 230 5.35 -8.43 -7.48
CA ILE A 230 3.94 -8.21 -7.14
C ILE A 230 3.76 -7.99 -5.64
N ALA A 231 4.50 -8.70 -4.80
CA ALA A 231 4.40 -8.57 -3.36
C ALA A 231 5.11 -7.31 -2.81
N GLU A 232 5.90 -6.63 -3.64
CA GLU A 232 6.59 -5.38 -3.28
C GLU A 232 5.75 -4.13 -3.62
N GLU A 233 4.86 -4.22 -4.62
CA GLU A 233 3.90 -3.16 -4.98
C GLU A 233 2.81 -2.93 -3.90
#